data_6564e7f81d5a794cdcee57f0fc0a3551
#
_entry.id   6564e7f81d5a794cdcee57f0fc0a3551
#
_cell.length_a   1.000
_cell.length_b   1.000
_cell.length_c   1.000
_cell.angle_alpha   90.00
_cell.angle_beta   90.00
_cell.angle_gamma   90.00
#
_symmetry.space_group_name_H-M   'P 1'
#
loop_
_entity.id
_entity.type
_entity.pdbx_description
1 polymer ?
#
loop_
_entity_poly.entity_id
_entity_poly.type
_entity_poly.pdbx_seq_one_letter_code
_entity_poly.pdbx_strand_id
1 'polypeptide(L)'
;MDITTRKDIELLITRFYEKVRQDSNIGFIFNDVMKVNWEEHLPVMFDFWETILLNETKYTRNAMGIHFEVNRKIKLEEKHFASWIQLFIKTTDELFTGETAEMAKKRARSIADVMLFKMNQENEGLTITKI
;
A
#
# COMPACT_ATOMS: atom_id res chain seq x y z
N MET A 1 19.98 6.56 -8.32
CA MET A 1 19.44 7.77 -7.70
C MET A 1 18.44 7.39 -6.61
N ASP A 2 18.56 7.99 -5.45
CA ASP A 2 17.68 7.66 -4.31
C ASP A 2 16.44 8.55 -4.28
N ILE A 3 15.49 8.19 -3.42
CA ILE A 3 14.28 8.97 -3.18
C ILE A 3 14.65 10.11 -2.23
N THR A 4 14.51 11.35 -2.67
CA THR A 4 14.90 12.49 -1.86
C THR A 4 13.82 13.58 -1.75
N THR A 5 12.84 13.58 -2.65
CA THR A 5 11.83 14.64 -2.71
C THR A 5 10.43 14.06 -2.84
N ARG A 6 9.43 14.92 -2.61
CA ARG A 6 8.03 14.54 -2.86
C ARG A 6 7.81 14.11 -4.31
N LYS A 7 8.48 14.76 -5.26
CA LYS A 7 8.33 14.37 -6.67
C LYS A 7 8.78 12.94 -6.91
N ASP A 8 9.83 12.51 -6.24
CA ASP A 8 10.28 11.12 -6.32
C ASP A 8 9.22 10.16 -5.79
N ILE A 9 8.59 10.52 -4.68
CA ILE A 9 7.49 9.73 -4.11
C ILE A 9 6.30 9.70 -5.05
N GLU A 10 5.94 10.84 -5.64
CA GLU A 10 4.84 10.88 -6.59
C GLU A 10 5.09 9.97 -7.79
N LEU A 11 6.30 9.97 -8.30
CA LEU A 11 6.68 9.10 -9.41
C LEU A 11 6.58 7.62 -9.01
N LEU A 12 7.17 7.26 -7.87
CA LEU A 12 7.16 5.88 -7.37
C LEU A 12 5.72 5.37 -7.20
N ILE A 13 4.91 6.13 -6.48
CA ILE A 13 3.56 5.69 -6.14
C ILE A 13 2.66 5.66 -7.38
N THR A 14 2.80 6.63 -8.27
CA THR A 14 2.03 6.64 -9.52
C THR A 14 2.36 5.41 -10.37
N ARG A 15 3.63 5.12 -10.58
CA ARG A 15 4.05 3.95 -11.35
C ARG A 15 3.62 2.64 -10.69
N PHE A 16 3.73 2.58 -9.37
CA PHE A 16 3.30 1.41 -8.61
C PHE A 16 1.81 1.13 -8.83
N TYR A 17 0.95 2.13 -8.66
CA TYR A 17 -0.48 1.92 -8.81
C TYR A 17 -0.90 1.71 -10.27
N GLU A 18 -0.16 2.20 -11.25
CA GLU A 18 -0.39 1.82 -12.63
C GLU A 18 -0.26 0.30 -12.81
N LYS A 19 0.77 -0.29 -12.19
CA LYS A 19 0.96 -1.74 -12.22
C LYS A 19 -0.11 -2.48 -11.43
N VAL A 20 -0.47 -1.96 -10.25
CA VAL A 20 -1.52 -2.56 -9.41
C VAL A 20 -2.83 -2.66 -10.17
N ARG A 21 -3.22 -1.59 -10.85
CA ARG A 21 -4.49 -1.53 -11.57
C ARG A 21 -4.59 -2.55 -12.71
N GLN A 22 -3.44 -2.97 -13.23
CA GLN A 22 -3.38 -3.95 -14.33
C GLN A 22 -3.07 -5.35 -13.84
N ASP A 23 -2.81 -5.54 -12.56
CA ASP A 23 -2.44 -6.83 -12.02
C ASP A 23 -3.65 -7.77 -11.97
N SER A 24 -3.45 -9.03 -12.38
CA SER A 24 -4.52 -10.02 -12.42
C SER A 24 -5.02 -10.46 -11.03
N ASN A 25 -4.19 -10.33 -10.01
CA ASN A 25 -4.56 -10.76 -8.66
C ASN A 25 -5.24 -9.69 -7.83
N ILE A 26 -4.84 -8.42 -7.98
CA ILE A 26 -5.32 -7.35 -7.10
C ILE A 26 -5.95 -6.17 -7.83
N GLY A 27 -5.79 -6.05 -9.15
CA GLY A 27 -6.33 -4.91 -9.88
C GLY A 27 -7.84 -4.76 -9.70
N PHE A 28 -8.59 -5.86 -9.73
CA PHE A 28 -10.04 -5.83 -9.59
C PHE A 28 -10.49 -5.28 -8.23
N ILE A 29 -9.69 -5.45 -7.18
CA ILE A 29 -10.03 -4.95 -5.85
C ILE A 29 -10.15 -3.43 -5.89
N PHE A 30 -9.19 -2.77 -6.53
CA PHE A 30 -9.20 -1.31 -6.65
C PHE A 30 -10.19 -0.81 -7.68
N ASN A 31 -10.30 -1.50 -8.82
CA ASN A 31 -11.11 -1.04 -9.95
C ASN A 31 -12.59 -1.37 -9.78
N ASP A 32 -12.91 -2.58 -9.35
CA ASP A 32 -14.28 -3.10 -9.34
C ASP A 32 -14.91 -3.16 -7.96
N VAL A 33 -14.16 -3.61 -6.96
CA VAL A 33 -14.69 -3.74 -5.60
C VAL A 33 -14.76 -2.39 -4.90
N MET A 34 -13.66 -1.67 -4.88
CA MET A 34 -13.58 -0.37 -4.19
C MET A 34 -13.92 0.81 -5.09
N LYS A 35 -13.77 0.65 -6.40
CA LYS A 35 -14.01 1.72 -7.38
C LYS A 35 -13.27 3.00 -6.98
N VAL A 36 -11.97 2.86 -6.77
CA VAL A 36 -11.13 3.94 -6.24
C VAL A 36 -11.16 5.16 -7.15
N ASN A 37 -11.38 6.33 -6.54
CA ASN A 37 -11.19 7.60 -7.24
C ASN A 37 -9.71 7.96 -7.16
N TRP A 38 -8.97 7.71 -8.24
CA TRP A 38 -7.52 7.88 -8.25
C TRP A 38 -7.07 9.33 -8.09
N GLU A 39 -7.86 10.29 -8.54
CA GLU A 39 -7.54 11.70 -8.34
C GLU A 39 -7.49 12.07 -6.86
N GLU A 40 -8.35 11.46 -6.05
CA GLU A 40 -8.38 11.70 -4.61
C GLU A 40 -7.43 10.78 -3.85
N HIS A 41 -7.29 9.53 -4.30
CA HIS A 41 -6.52 8.50 -3.59
C HIS A 41 -5.00 8.72 -3.69
N LEU A 42 -4.50 9.04 -4.89
CA LEU A 42 -3.06 9.19 -5.08
C LEU A 42 -2.44 10.26 -4.18
N PRO A 43 -3.01 11.48 -4.07
CA PRO A 43 -2.43 12.47 -3.16
C PRO A 43 -2.38 12.01 -1.70
N VAL A 44 -3.36 11.23 -1.25
CA VAL A 44 -3.37 10.67 0.10
C VAL A 44 -2.21 9.70 0.27
N MET A 45 -1.94 8.88 -0.73
CA MET A 45 -0.82 7.93 -0.68
C MET A 45 0.53 8.64 -0.80
N PHE A 46 0.60 9.72 -1.56
CA PHE A 46 1.81 10.55 -1.59
C PHE A 46 2.12 11.11 -0.20
N ASP A 47 1.11 11.62 0.49
CA ASP A 47 1.25 12.13 1.85
C ASP A 47 1.70 11.04 2.82
N PHE A 48 1.11 9.87 2.69
CA PHE A 48 1.45 8.71 3.53
C PHE A 48 2.93 8.35 3.40
N TRP A 49 3.40 8.18 2.16
CA TRP A 49 4.77 7.76 1.92
C TRP A 49 5.79 8.87 2.20
N GLU A 50 5.42 10.13 1.95
CA GLU A 50 6.26 11.26 2.31
C GLU A 50 6.45 11.33 3.83
N THR A 51 5.39 11.10 4.58
CA THR A 51 5.45 11.08 6.04
C THR A 51 6.41 9.99 6.52
N ILE A 52 6.33 8.79 5.95
CA ILE A 52 7.17 7.66 6.35
C ILE A 52 8.62 7.85 5.93
N LEU A 53 8.86 8.29 4.70
CA LEU A 53 10.21 8.26 4.12
C LEU A 53 10.98 9.56 4.28
N LEU A 54 10.31 10.70 4.33
CA LEU A 54 10.96 12.00 4.39
C LEU A 54 10.69 12.75 5.71
N ASN A 55 10.03 12.10 6.66
CA ASN A 55 9.74 12.66 7.99
C ASN A 55 8.87 13.93 7.93
N GLU A 56 8.00 14.03 6.92
CA GLU A 56 7.06 15.14 6.79
C GLU A 56 5.70 14.71 7.31
N THR A 57 5.17 15.38 8.33
CA THR A 57 3.91 14.98 8.98
C THR A 57 2.72 15.47 8.16
N LYS A 58 2.28 14.72 7.18
CA LYS A 58 1.18 15.09 6.29
C LYS A 58 0.02 14.11 6.30
N TYR A 59 0.28 12.84 6.60
CA TYR A 59 -0.76 11.81 6.57
C TYR A 59 -1.47 11.72 7.91
N THR A 60 -2.81 11.84 7.89
CA THR A 60 -3.64 11.77 9.09
C THR A 60 -4.79 10.77 8.98
N ARG A 61 -4.87 10.00 7.87
CA ARG A 61 -5.98 9.09 7.60
C ARG A 61 -5.74 7.72 8.22
N ASN A 62 -6.82 6.95 8.39
CA ASN A 62 -6.76 5.61 8.96
C ASN A 62 -6.74 4.54 7.87
N ALA A 63 -5.54 4.19 7.40
CA ALA A 63 -5.38 3.19 6.35
C ALA A 63 -5.84 1.80 6.80
N MET A 64 -5.64 1.44 8.06
CA MET A 64 -6.03 0.13 8.58
C MET A 64 -7.54 -0.05 8.55
N GLY A 65 -8.29 0.97 8.96
CA GLY A 65 -9.75 0.92 8.95
C GLY A 65 -10.30 0.71 7.54
N ILE A 66 -9.71 1.37 6.56
CA ILE A 66 -10.12 1.22 5.15
C ILE A 66 -9.90 -0.23 4.69
N HIS A 67 -8.77 -0.83 5.06
CA HIS A 67 -8.49 -2.22 4.68
C HIS A 67 -9.46 -3.21 5.31
N PHE A 68 -9.94 -2.96 6.53
CA PHE A 68 -10.99 -3.79 7.12
C PHE A 68 -12.29 -3.71 6.33
N GLU A 69 -12.65 -2.52 5.84
CA GLU A 69 -13.83 -2.37 5.00
C GLU A 69 -13.72 -3.17 3.71
N VAL A 70 -12.55 -3.13 3.07
CA VAL A 70 -12.29 -3.92 1.85
C VAL A 70 -12.40 -5.41 2.17
N ASN A 71 -11.82 -5.84 3.29
CA ASN A 71 -11.81 -7.25 3.69
C ASN A 71 -13.22 -7.80 3.93
N ARG A 72 -14.19 -6.97 4.30
CA ARG A 72 -15.59 -7.39 4.46
C ARG A 72 -16.27 -7.62 3.12
N LYS A 73 -15.83 -6.93 2.08
CA LYS A 73 -16.38 -7.08 0.72
C LYS A 73 -15.75 -8.26 -0.02
N ILE A 74 -14.45 -8.44 0.17
CA ILE A 74 -13.68 -9.55 -0.38
C ILE A 74 -12.55 -9.87 0.60
N LYS A 75 -12.42 -11.16 0.96
CA LYS A 75 -11.35 -11.56 1.88
C LYS A 75 -9.99 -11.22 1.30
N LEU A 76 -9.23 -10.42 2.04
CA LEU A 76 -7.85 -10.10 1.69
C LEU A 76 -6.96 -11.20 2.23
N GLU A 77 -6.30 -11.91 1.33
CA GLU A 77 -5.51 -13.10 1.62
C GLU A 77 -4.04 -12.85 1.32
N GLU A 78 -3.20 -13.80 1.72
CA GLU A 78 -1.76 -13.73 1.49
C GLU A 78 -1.41 -13.43 0.03
N LYS A 79 -2.10 -14.05 -0.92
CA LYS A 79 -1.84 -13.83 -2.35
C LYS A 79 -2.02 -12.39 -2.78
N HIS A 80 -2.98 -11.67 -2.17
CA HIS A 80 -3.23 -10.27 -2.49
C HIS A 80 -2.08 -9.39 -1.99
N PHE A 81 -1.64 -9.62 -0.75
CA PHE A 81 -0.53 -8.86 -0.18
C PHE A 81 0.80 -9.22 -0.84
N ALA A 82 0.98 -10.48 -1.23
CA ALA A 82 2.17 -10.91 -1.96
C ALA A 82 2.27 -10.18 -3.30
N SER A 83 1.18 -10.07 -4.04
CA SER A 83 1.17 -9.32 -5.31
C SER A 83 1.48 -7.85 -5.08
N TRP A 84 0.86 -7.25 -4.05
CA TRP A 84 1.08 -5.83 -3.73
C TRP A 84 2.56 -5.55 -3.43
N ILE A 85 3.17 -6.36 -2.57
CA ILE A 85 4.57 -6.13 -2.19
C ILE A 85 5.55 -6.42 -3.32
N GLN A 86 5.29 -7.44 -4.12
CA GLN A 86 6.14 -7.75 -5.27
C GLN A 86 6.13 -6.60 -6.29
N LEU A 87 4.95 -6.04 -6.55
CA LEU A 87 4.83 -4.90 -7.46
C LEU A 87 5.52 -3.66 -6.90
N PHE A 88 5.41 -3.43 -5.59
CA PHE A 88 6.07 -2.30 -4.95
C PHE A 88 7.59 -2.42 -5.04
N ILE A 89 8.14 -3.58 -4.72
CA ILE A 89 9.59 -3.83 -4.79
C ILE A 89 10.08 -3.67 -6.23
N LYS A 90 9.36 -4.26 -7.18
CA LYS A 90 9.73 -4.16 -8.59
C LYS A 90 9.77 -2.70 -9.05
N THR A 91 8.75 -1.94 -8.72
CA THR A 91 8.66 -0.54 -9.14
C THR A 91 9.77 0.29 -8.50
N THR A 92 10.03 0.08 -7.19
CA THR A 92 11.11 0.77 -6.50
C THR A 92 12.45 0.48 -7.17
N ASP A 93 12.73 -0.80 -7.44
CA ASP A 93 14.00 -1.20 -8.05
C ASP A 93 14.18 -0.68 -9.47
N GLU A 94 13.10 -0.51 -10.21
CA GLU A 94 13.17 0.07 -11.56
C GLU A 94 13.52 1.55 -11.55
N LEU A 95 13.10 2.28 -10.53
CA LEU A 95 13.18 3.74 -10.52
C LEU A 95 14.27 4.29 -9.61
N PHE A 96 14.59 3.61 -8.51
CA PHE A 96 15.46 4.18 -7.48
C PHE A 96 16.41 3.16 -6.88
N THR A 97 17.55 3.65 -6.39
CA THR A 97 18.51 2.87 -5.60
C THR A 97 19.03 3.77 -4.48
N GLY A 98 19.31 3.19 -3.30
CA GLY A 98 19.88 3.94 -2.17
C GLY A 98 19.19 3.60 -0.86
N GLU A 99 19.59 4.30 0.21
CA GLU A 99 19.08 4.02 1.55
C GLU A 99 17.58 4.23 1.67
N THR A 100 17.06 5.31 1.10
CA THR A 100 15.62 5.60 1.18
C THR A 100 14.82 4.61 0.35
N ALA A 101 15.33 4.21 -0.81
CA ALA A 101 14.68 3.19 -1.62
C ALA A 101 14.62 1.85 -0.87
N GLU A 102 15.70 1.46 -0.18
CA GLU A 102 15.70 0.25 0.63
C GLU A 102 14.74 0.36 1.81
N MET A 103 14.69 1.54 2.44
CA MET A 103 13.73 1.79 3.52
C MET A 103 12.29 1.68 3.01
N ALA A 104 12.00 2.20 1.83
CA ALA A 104 10.66 2.11 1.24
C ALA A 104 10.24 0.65 1.08
N LYS A 105 11.13 -0.19 0.57
CA LYS A 105 10.85 -1.63 0.41
C LYS A 105 10.62 -2.31 1.75
N LYS A 106 11.43 -1.99 2.76
CA LYS A 106 11.26 -2.56 4.11
C LYS A 106 9.94 -2.13 4.74
N ARG A 107 9.60 -0.86 4.62
CA ARG A 107 8.34 -0.33 5.17
C ARG A 107 7.14 -0.96 4.49
N ALA A 108 7.17 -1.08 3.16
CA ALA A 108 6.09 -1.72 2.42
C ALA A 108 5.90 -3.17 2.86
N ARG A 109 6.99 -3.91 3.04
CA ARG A 109 6.94 -5.29 3.50
C ARG A 109 6.34 -5.39 4.90
N SER A 110 6.79 -4.53 5.82
CA SER A 110 6.24 -4.50 7.19
C SER A 110 4.75 -4.17 7.19
N ILE A 111 4.33 -3.21 6.38
CA ILE A 111 2.92 -2.83 6.26
C ILE A 111 2.11 -4.02 5.74
N ALA A 112 2.58 -4.69 4.69
CA ALA A 112 1.89 -5.86 4.15
C ALA A 112 1.77 -6.98 5.18
N ASP A 113 2.85 -7.26 5.93
CA ASP A 113 2.84 -8.31 6.95
C ASP A 113 1.87 -8.01 8.08
N VAL A 114 1.86 -6.77 8.57
CA VAL A 114 0.95 -6.36 9.65
C VAL A 114 -0.49 -6.42 9.18
N MET A 115 -0.77 -5.92 7.98
CA MET A 115 -2.14 -5.94 7.45
C MET A 115 -2.63 -7.36 7.20
N LEU A 116 -1.78 -8.24 6.66
CA LEU A 116 -2.13 -9.64 6.45
C LEU A 116 -2.47 -10.31 7.78
N PHE A 117 -1.66 -10.10 8.81
CA PHE A 117 -1.91 -10.63 10.14
C PHE A 117 -3.27 -10.17 10.67
N LYS A 118 -3.57 -8.87 10.56
CA LYS A 118 -4.84 -8.32 11.02
C LYS A 118 -6.03 -8.85 10.23
N MET A 119 -5.89 -8.98 8.91
CA MET A 119 -6.99 -9.49 8.06
C MET A 119 -7.24 -10.97 8.36
N ASN A 120 -6.19 -11.76 8.61
CA ASN A 120 -6.35 -13.15 8.98
C ASN A 120 -7.08 -13.29 10.30
N GLN A 121 -6.78 -12.44 11.29
CA GLN A 121 -7.50 -12.44 12.56
C GLN A 121 -8.99 -12.18 12.36
N GLU A 122 -9.32 -11.19 11.54
CA GLU A 122 -10.71 -10.87 11.23
C GLU A 122 -11.41 -12.02 10.51
N ASN A 123 -10.76 -12.61 9.52
CA ASN A 123 -11.33 -13.71 8.72
C ASN A 123 -11.54 -14.96 9.55
N GLU A 124 -10.74 -15.17 10.59
CA GLU A 124 -10.87 -16.30 11.50
C GLU A 124 -11.85 -16.03 12.65
N GLY A 125 -12.42 -14.83 12.69
CA GLY A 125 -13.30 -14.43 13.78
C GLY A 125 -12.56 -14.04 15.05
N LEU A 126 -11.24 -13.95 15.03
CA LEU A 126 -10.43 -13.55 16.18
C LEU A 126 -10.29 -12.03 16.17
N THR A 127 -11.37 -11.34 16.46
CA THR A 127 -11.35 -9.88 16.34
C THR A 127 -10.81 -9.24 17.60
N ILE A 128 -9.82 -8.38 17.43
CA ILE A 128 -9.31 -7.53 18.50
C ILE A 128 -10.28 -6.40 18.83
N THR A 129 -11.23 -6.14 17.97
CA THR A 129 -12.22 -5.09 18.18
C THR A 129 -13.26 -5.45 19.24
N LYS A 130 -13.28 -6.68 19.71
CA LYS A 130 -14.18 -7.13 20.77
C LYS A 130 -13.62 -6.85 22.16
N ILE A 131 -12.45 -6.36 22.22
CA ILE A 131 -11.77 -6.05 23.48
C ILE A 131 -12.24 -4.70 24.00
#